data_2285d48f9a368c88cb89d98cebc8e4db
#
_entry.id   2285d48f9a368c88cb89d98cebc8e4db
#
_cell.length_a   1.000
_cell.length_b   1.000
_cell.length_c   1.000
_cell.angle_alpha   90.00
_cell.angle_beta   90.00
_cell.angle_gamma   90.00
#
_symmetry.space_group_name_H-M   'P 1'
#
loop_
_entity.id
_entity.type
_entity.pdbx_description
1 polymer ?
#
loop_
_entity_poly.entity_id
_entity_poly.type
_entity_poly.pdbx_seq_one_letter_code
_entity_poly.pdbx_strand_id
1 'polypeptide(L)'
;MASKRTYLEQASDYYREQRWHQRLLAARVPRSLAIRAGTLAALGGASVLSQILAACAGGGAQQETTVGTSAEGSYKYSKFPYIEKYNWRNLPWGGTPYVDGTLVMSGSGANNWDMVRQPSGVLTSYGSVMDNLLNKRYGAGAHMERDEIEGHITDKWSHAPDYSYSDYHIRRGVRFHDVAPVNGRALTAEDVKYSLDAYRTEGIARAPLEIIDRIEVLPDKETVRVHLKRPVLNLDITLASGDYWMFAREHREGPKDRWEQQPIGTGPFKMTYQKVGDRMEMVRHEGLGREDVRWAGYQLPFLKAFNRFELPTGVGTKAALRSGQIDFASLSDLVDLQDVSATNPELIIQVFAPNTTYGPYPWMLNLRDALFQDVRVRRALSLGINRREMIETLVGGMGSGAYPISWPWLGLSDPLSPEELGPWQRYDPAQARALLAEAGYPNGFEMEYLVSGAPVNRDVMAQQMLEQIGVRVKFNQVESTVLSAARVNKTFKHSILGAAQTGYDPIKLVREWYLPDSPRNWGGIEDPAMTDLVGRVTYTLDADEQQRLLGQIHERYLEQCYSLQFYVQFTVHVRQPWMHNVASAVQGYFNAYGFHQTTLAWIDDKAPAGRGGRLKA
;
A
#
# COMPACT_ATOMS: atom_id res chain seq x y z
N MET A 1 -27.64 29.22 -26.55
CA MET A 1 -26.24 29.10 -26.10
C MET A 1 -26.26 28.53 -24.70
N ALA A 2 -26.13 27.21 -24.58
CA ALA A 2 -26.00 26.55 -23.28
C ALA A 2 -24.55 26.65 -22.84
N SER A 3 -24.28 27.28 -21.69
CA SER A 3 -22.95 27.38 -21.14
C SER A 3 -22.42 25.96 -20.85
N LYS A 4 -21.32 25.60 -21.43
CA LYS A 4 -20.59 24.38 -21.06
C LYS A 4 -20.11 24.54 -19.63
N ARG A 5 -20.77 23.89 -18.67
CA ARG A 5 -20.23 23.75 -17.32
C ARG A 5 -18.86 23.09 -17.39
N THR A 6 -17.91 23.63 -16.68
CA THR A 6 -16.56 23.05 -16.60
C THR A 6 -16.63 21.70 -15.89
N TYR A 7 -15.70 20.79 -16.20
CA TYR A 7 -15.56 19.48 -15.53
C TYR A 7 -15.48 19.62 -14.00
N LEU A 8 -14.82 20.68 -13.52
CA LEU A 8 -14.71 21.01 -12.09
C LEU A 8 -16.07 21.30 -11.44
N GLU A 9 -17.02 21.93 -12.16
CA GLU A 9 -18.37 22.16 -11.64
C GLU A 9 -19.17 20.85 -11.58
N GLN A 10 -19.02 19.97 -12.57
CA GLN A 10 -19.67 18.66 -12.58
C GLN A 10 -19.09 17.71 -11.51
N ALA A 11 -17.77 17.69 -11.33
CA ALA A 11 -17.11 16.94 -10.27
C ALA A 11 -17.47 17.51 -8.88
N SER A 12 -17.50 18.83 -8.72
CA SER A 12 -17.94 19.49 -7.48
C SER A 12 -19.39 19.15 -7.12
N ASP A 13 -20.30 19.10 -8.09
CA ASP A 13 -21.69 18.71 -7.87
C ASP A 13 -21.79 17.22 -7.49
N TYR A 14 -21.01 16.34 -8.14
CA TYR A 14 -20.91 14.93 -7.80
C TYR A 14 -20.39 14.72 -6.37
N TYR A 15 -19.34 15.43 -5.97
CA TYR A 15 -18.80 15.36 -4.61
C TYR A 15 -19.70 15.99 -3.56
N ARG A 16 -20.49 17.04 -3.90
CA ARG A 16 -21.52 17.60 -3.04
C ARG A 16 -22.69 16.64 -2.84
N GLU A 17 -23.14 15.94 -3.88
CA GLU A 17 -24.17 14.91 -3.77
C GLU A 17 -23.73 13.75 -2.88
N GLN A 18 -22.48 13.28 -2.98
CA GLN A 18 -21.93 12.26 -2.11
C GLN A 18 -21.88 12.71 -0.63
N ARG A 19 -21.47 13.96 -0.36
CA ARG A 19 -21.53 14.54 0.99
C ARG A 19 -22.99 14.68 1.49
N TRP A 20 -23.92 14.93 0.59
CA TRP A 20 -25.35 15.03 0.93
C TRP A 20 -25.89 13.63 1.31
N HIS A 21 -25.53 12.59 0.58
CA HIS A 21 -25.84 11.20 0.94
C HIS A 21 -25.24 10.78 2.28
N GLN A 22 -24.02 11.16 2.60
CA GLN A 22 -23.42 10.91 3.92
C GLN A 22 -24.18 11.65 5.04
N ARG A 23 -24.63 12.87 4.81
CA ARG A 23 -25.47 13.62 5.78
C ARG A 23 -26.86 13.02 5.94
N LEU A 24 -27.45 12.45 4.88
CA LEU A 24 -28.73 11.73 4.96
C LEU A 24 -28.60 10.40 5.71
N LEU A 25 -27.48 9.70 5.60
CA LEU A 25 -27.22 8.46 6.35
C LEU A 25 -26.95 8.75 7.83
N ALA A 26 -26.44 9.93 8.17
CA ALA A 26 -26.28 10.39 9.55
C ALA A 26 -27.58 10.92 10.18
N ALA A 27 -28.54 11.34 9.37
CA ALA A 27 -29.87 11.72 9.84
C ALA A 27 -30.71 10.46 10.02
N ARG A 28 -31.07 10.13 11.26
CA ARG A 28 -31.96 9.00 11.61
C ARG A 28 -33.28 9.10 10.84
N VAL A 29 -33.41 8.35 9.74
CA VAL A 29 -34.68 8.19 9.03
C VAL A 29 -35.53 7.15 9.75
N PRO A 30 -36.82 7.42 10.06
CA PRO A 30 -37.67 6.44 10.73
C PRO A 30 -37.82 5.15 9.90
N ARG A 31 -37.80 4.01 10.59
CA ARG A 31 -37.88 2.64 10.00
C ARG A 31 -39.09 2.36 9.08
N SER A 32 -40.04 3.26 9.00
CA SER A 32 -41.29 3.06 8.22
C SER A 32 -41.13 3.31 6.70
N LEU A 33 -40.06 3.91 6.23
CA LEU A 33 -39.84 4.15 4.78
C LEU A 33 -38.97 3.09 4.07
N ALA A 34 -38.31 2.23 4.81
CA ALA A 34 -37.40 1.20 4.25
C ALA A 34 -38.10 -0.06 3.71
N ILE A 35 -39.40 -0.22 3.98
CA ILE A 35 -40.15 -1.46 3.63
C ILE A 35 -40.82 -1.39 2.23
N ARG A 36 -40.84 -0.25 1.56
CA ARG A 36 -41.50 -0.11 0.25
C ARG A 36 -40.63 -0.21 -0.99
N ALA A 37 -39.32 -0.41 -0.83
CA ALA A 37 -38.40 -0.60 -1.97
C ALA A 37 -38.00 -2.08 -2.26
N GLY A 38 -38.55 -3.04 -1.53
CA GLY A 38 -38.17 -4.45 -1.58
C GLY A 38 -38.98 -5.36 -2.50
N THR A 39 -39.90 -4.84 -3.33
CA THR A 39 -40.83 -5.70 -4.09
C THR A 39 -40.88 -5.37 -5.58
N LEU A 40 -39.76 -5.36 -6.27
CA LEU A 40 -39.75 -5.33 -7.75
C LEU A 40 -38.40 -5.85 -8.33
N ALA A 41 -37.99 -7.07 -7.98
CA ALA A 41 -36.95 -7.79 -8.71
C ALA A 41 -37.11 -9.30 -8.56
N ALA A 42 -38.25 -9.81 -8.98
CA ALA A 42 -38.42 -11.25 -9.21
C ALA A 42 -39.02 -11.42 -10.60
N LEU A 43 -38.16 -11.64 -11.59
CA LEU A 43 -38.44 -12.41 -12.81
C LEU A 43 -37.21 -12.36 -13.74
N GLY A 44 -36.58 -13.53 -13.91
CA GLY A 44 -35.83 -13.85 -15.13
C GLY A 44 -34.31 -14.03 -14.99
N GLY A 45 -33.86 -15.26 -15.01
CA GLY A 45 -32.49 -15.63 -15.39
C GLY A 45 -31.70 -16.45 -14.37
N ALA A 46 -32.08 -17.69 -14.16
CA ALA A 46 -31.25 -18.65 -13.45
C ALA A 46 -30.13 -19.15 -14.36
N SER A 47 -28.89 -18.78 -14.06
CA SER A 47 -27.71 -19.36 -14.66
C SER A 47 -26.97 -20.26 -13.64
N VAL A 48 -26.17 -21.17 -14.13
CA VAL A 48 -25.45 -22.25 -13.44
C VAL A 48 -24.71 -21.83 -12.15
N LEU A 49 -24.49 -20.55 -11.93
CA LEU A 49 -23.86 -20.00 -10.72
C LEU A 49 -24.71 -20.18 -9.45
N SER A 50 -26.04 -20.31 -9.55
CA SER A 50 -26.93 -20.43 -8.40
C SER A 50 -26.85 -21.80 -7.71
N GLN A 51 -26.40 -22.83 -8.40
CA GLN A 51 -26.29 -24.18 -7.83
C GLN A 51 -25.02 -24.41 -7.00
N ILE A 52 -23.95 -23.66 -7.27
CA ILE A 52 -22.70 -23.74 -6.49
C ILE A 52 -22.83 -22.98 -5.16
N LEU A 53 -23.69 -21.96 -5.10
CA LEU A 53 -23.91 -21.16 -3.89
C LEU A 53 -24.82 -21.85 -2.85
N ALA A 54 -25.62 -22.81 -3.26
CA ALA A 54 -26.54 -23.55 -2.36
C ALA A 54 -25.86 -24.64 -1.52
N ALA A 55 -24.68 -25.10 -1.89
CA ALA A 55 -23.94 -26.14 -1.18
C ALA A 55 -23.20 -25.68 0.09
N CYS A 56 -23.07 -24.35 0.32
CA CYS A 56 -22.37 -23.77 1.48
C CYS A 56 -23.30 -23.40 2.66
N ALA A 57 -24.58 -23.72 2.61
CA ALA A 57 -25.56 -23.36 3.66
C ALA A 57 -25.92 -24.57 4.58
N GLY A 58 -24.93 -25.34 5.01
CA GLY A 58 -25.08 -26.43 5.97
C GLY A 58 -24.56 -26.04 7.36
N GLY A 59 -25.48 -25.93 8.33
CA GLY A 59 -25.35 -25.29 9.62
C GLY A 59 -24.34 -25.89 10.60
N GLY A 60 -23.69 -24.99 11.31
CA GLY A 60 -23.08 -25.23 12.61
C GLY A 60 -23.26 -23.96 13.45
N ALA A 61 -23.99 -24.10 14.56
CA ALA A 61 -24.23 -23.00 15.48
C ALA A 61 -22.92 -22.51 16.11
N GLN A 62 -22.52 -21.28 15.81
CA GLN A 62 -21.46 -20.61 16.52
C GLN A 62 -22.05 -19.74 17.64
N GLN A 63 -21.54 -19.95 18.86
CA GLN A 63 -21.81 -19.07 19.98
C GLN A 63 -21.27 -17.67 19.68
N GLU A 64 -22.17 -16.70 19.64
CA GLU A 64 -21.83 -15.28 19.57
C GLU A 64 -21.17 -14.83 20.88
N THR A 65 -19.87 -14.59 20.84
CA THR A 65 -19.21 -13.75 21.80
C THR A 65 -19.35 -12.31 21.33
N THR A 66 -20.26 -11.57 21.93
CA THR A 66 -20.44 -10.14 21.71
C THR A 66 -19.21 -9.36 22.20
N VAL A 67 -18.31 -9.05 21.26
CA VAL A 67 -17.33 -7.99 21.45
C VAL A 67 -18.03 -6.68 21.05
N GLY A 68 -18.00 -5.69 21.95
CA GLY A 68 -18.66 -4.41 21.77
C GLY A 68 -18.32 -3.76 20.43
N THR A 69 -19.29 -3.72 19.55
CA THR A 69 -19.22 -3.01 18.28
C THR A 69 -19.39 -1.53 18.54
N SER A 70 -18.32 -0.76 18.43
CA SER A 70 -18.47 0.66 18.14
C SER A 70 -19.03 0.78 16.71
N ALA A 71 -20.30 1.16 16.62
CA ALA A 71 -21.02 1.28 15.36
C ALA A 71 -20.65 2.58 14.64
N GLU A 72 -19.44 2.72 14.15
CA GLU A 72 -19.05 3.82 13.28
C GLU A 72 -18.18 3.32 12.14
N GLY A 73 -18.66 3.54 10.92
CA GLY A 73 -17.89 3.41 9.69
C GLY A 73 -17.93 2.05 9.00
N SER A 74 -19.12 1.48 8.75
CA SER A 74 -19.21 0.38 7.77
C SER A 74 -19.09 0.94 6.36
N TYR A 75 -17.90 0.89 5.76
CA TYR A 75 -17.74 1.07 4.33
C TYR A 75 -18.45 -0.07 3.61
N LYS A 76 -19.49 0.25 2.85
CA LYS A 76 -20.13 -0.72 1.95
C LYS A 76 -19.42 -0.63 0.60
N TYR A 77 -18.63 -1.60 0.27
CA TYR A 77 -18.13 -1.80 -1.09
C TYR A 77 -19.23 -2.36 -1.99
N SER A 78 -20.31 -1.60 -2.16
CA SER A 78 -21.52 -2.04 -2.86
C SER A 78 -21.29 -2.36 -4.34
N LYS A 79 -20.19 -1.88 -4.91
CA LYS A 79 -19.83 -2.09 -6.32
C LYS A 79 -18.99 -3.34 -6.56
N PHE A 80 -18.47 -3.98 -5.51
CA PHE A 80 -17.48 -5.04 -5.64
C PHE A 80 -17.89 -6.28 -4.81
N PRO A 81 -18.65 -7.21 -5.39
CA PRO A 81 -19.23 -8.35 -4.67
C PRO A 81 -18.19 -9.25 -3.99
N TYR A 82 -16.97 -9.33 -4.52
CA TYR A 82 -15.88 -10.09 -3.90
C TYR A 82 -15.43 -9.48 -2.57
N ILE A 83 -15.40 -8.14 -2.49
CA ILE A 83 -15.05 -7.44 -1.24
C ILE A 83 -16.15 -7.61 -0.20
N GLU A 84 -17.42 -7.53 -0.59
CA GLU A 84 -18.55 -7.77 0.31
C GLU A 84 -18.52 -9.21 0.89
N LYS A 85 -18.31 -10.20 0.03
CA LYS A 85 -18.31 -11.62 0.41
C LYS A 85 -17.15 -11.97 1.35
N TYR A 86 -15.96 -11.43 1.09
CA TYR A 86 -14.73 -11.75 1.81
C TYR A 86 -14.20 -10.59 2.63
N ASN A 87 -15.07 -9.72 3.13
CA ASN A 87 -14.69 -8.54 3.87
C ASN A 87 -14.02 -8.90 5.20
N TRP A 88 -12.80 -8.40 5.41
CA TRP A 88 -12.00 -8.56 6.62
C TRP A 88 -12.69 -8.07 7.91
N ARG A 89 -13.64 -7.15 7.82
CA ARG A 89 -14.39 -6.61 8.97
C ARG A 89 -15.18 -7.67 9.71
N ASN A 90 -15.50 -8.77 9.06
CA ASN A 90 -16.20 -9.89 9.63
C ASN A 90 -15.24 -10.94 10.23
N LEU A 91 -13.93 -10.72 10.15
CA LEU A 91 -12.95 -11.61 10.74
C LEU A 91 -12.81 -11.35 12.23
N PRO A 92 -12.76 -12.39 13.05
CA PRO A 92 -12.53 -12.24 14.48
C PRO A 92 -11.16 -11.58 14.71
N TRP A 93 -11.19 -10.44 15.37
CA TRP A 93 -10.02 -9.72 15.86
C TRP A 93 -10.06 -9.69 17.37
N GLY A 94 -8.91 -9.93 18.00
CA GLY A 94 -8.85 -10.04 19.44
C GLY A 94 -8.96 -11.49 19.93
N GLY A 95 -9.38 -11.68 21.16
CA GLY A 95 -9.40 -12.98 21.85
C GLY A 95 -8.18 -13.18 22.72
N THR A 96 -8.07 -14.37 23.34
CA THR A 96 -6.94 -14.74 24.19
C THR A 96 -5.78 -15.23 23.33
N PRO A 97 -4.61 -14.54 23.38
CA PRO A 97 -3.48 -14.95 22.54
C PRO A 97 -2.89 -16.28 22.97
N TYR A 98 -2.56 -17.09 21.99
CA TYR A 98 -1.61 -18.19 22.17
C TYR A 98 -0.19 -17.64 21.99
N VAL A 99 0.68 -17.97 22.92
CA VAL A 99 2.08 -17.53 22.92
C VAL A 99 2.98 -18.67 22.44
N ASP A 100 4.20 -18.30 22.00
CA ASP A 100 5.25 -19.22 21.58
C ASP A 100 4.96 -20.04 20.30
N GLY A 101 3.97 -19.65 19.51
CA GLY A 101 3.75 -20.23 18.19
C GLY A 101 4.84 -19.82 17.18
N THR A 102 4.93 -20.57 16.09
CA THR A 102 5.81 -20.26 14.94
C THR A 102 4.96 -19.96 13.71
N LEU A 103 5.11 -18.76 13.16
CA LEU A 103 4.48 -18.36 11.90
C LEU A 103 5.40 -18.74 10.73
N VAL A 104 4.82 -19.32 9.71
CA VAL A 104 5.51 -19.70 8.48
C VAL A 104 4.80 -19.09 7.27
N MET A 105 5.54 -18.36 6.43
CA MET A 105 4.99 -17.71 5.24
C MET A 105 5.86 -17.97 4.01
N SER A 106 5.26 -17.78 2.82
CA SER A 106 6.03 -17.65 1.60
C SER A 106 6.62 -16.24 1.47
N GLY A 107 7.76 -16.12 0.81
CA GLY A 107 8.37 -14.86 0.45
C GLY A 107 9.88 -14.86 0.60
N SER A 108 10.54 -14.01 -0.19
CA SER A 108 11.99 -13.83 -0.14
C SER A 108 12.43 -12.96 1.05
N GLY A 109 13.65 -13.20 1.50
CA GLY A 109 14.39 -12.28 2.34
C GLY A 109 14.84 -11.02 1.57
N ALA A 110 15.45 -10.08 2.28
CA ALA A 110 16.08 -8.92 1.65
C ALA A 110 17.42 -9.33 1.01
N ASN A 111 17.64 -8.96 -0.25
CA ASN A 111 18.94 -9.15 -0.90
C ASN A 111 20.00 -8.20 -0.34
N ASN A 112 19.56 -7.09 0.22
CA ASN A 112 20.41 -6.07 0.80
C ASN A 112 19.60 -5.31 1.86
N TRP A 113 20.22 -5.02 3.01
CA TRP A 113 19.59 -4.35 4.15
C TRP A 113 19.98 -2.87 4.29
N ASP A 114 20.61 -2.26 3.28
CA ASP A 114 20.85 -0.81 3.29
C ASP A 114 19.52 -0.04 3.08
N MET A 115 18.82 0.19 4.17
CA MET A 115 17.53 0.86 4.19
C MET A 115 17.57 2.32 3.71
N VAL A 116 18.73 2.94 3.76
CA VAL A 116 18.91 4.34 3.37
C VAL A 116 18.99 4.48 1.85
N ARG A 117 19.66 3.54 1.19
CA ARG A 117 19.96 3.63 -0.25
C ARG A 117 19.19 2.64 -1.12
N GLN A 118 18.48 1.68 -0.53
CA GLN A 118 17.73 0.71 -1.30
C GLN A 118 16.31 1.20 -1.62
N PRO A 119 15.81 0.93 -2.83
CA PRO A 119 14.40 1.16 -3.15
C PRO A 119 13.51 0.23 -2.34
N SER A 120 12.33 0.68 -2.03
CA SER A 120 11.32 0.13 -1.13
C SER A 120 10.83 -1.33 -1.37
N GLY A 121 11.45 -2.11 -2.24
CA GLY A 121 11.01 -3.49 -2.58
C GLY A 121 11.17 -4.53 -1.46
N VAL A 122 11.76 -4.18 -0.32
CA VAL A 122 12.09 -5.12 0.77
C VAL A 122 11.42 -4.78 2.10
N LEU A 123 10.48 -3.84 2.09
CA LEU A 123 9.82 -3.31 3.28
C LEU A 123 9.16 -4.37 4.19
N THR A 124 8.70 -5.49 3.62
CA THR A 124 8.11 -6.60 4.37
C THR A 124 9.03 -7.23 5.39
N SER A 125 10.31 -7.32 5.06
CA SER A 125 11.31 -7.94 5.93
C SER A 125 11.80 -6.93 6.97
N TYR A 126 11.93 -5.65 6.57
CA TYR A 126 12.40 -4.60 7.47
C TYR A 126 11.51 -4.45 8.70
N GLY A 127 10.19 -4.35 8.53
CA GLY A 127 9.26 -4.17 9.64
C GLY A 127 9.22 -5.32 10.65
N SER A 128 9.77 -6.49 10.34
CA SER A 128 9.91 -7.57 11.32
C SER A 128 11.17 -7.42 12.18
N VAL A 129 12.20 -6.75 11.67
CA VAL A 129 13.53 -6.64 12.30
C VAL A 129 13.82 -5.23 12.80
N MET A 130 13.31 -4.22 12.09
CA MET A 130 13.54 -2.80 12.37
C MET A 130 12.30 -2.16 12.99
N ASP A 131 12.46 -0.94 13.45
CA ASP A 131 11.39 -0.16 14.04
C ASP A 131 11.42 1.30 13.58
N ASN A 132 10.26 1.94 13.58
CA ASN A 132 10.09 3.35 13.24
C ASN A 132 9.91 4.19 14.50
N LEU A 133 10.08 5.50 14.36
CA LEU A 133 9.78 6.45 15.42
C LEU A 133 8.29 6.40 15.78
N LEU A 134 7.45 6.47 14.79
CA LEU A 134 5.99 6.38 14.83
C LEU A 134 5.53 5.29 13.87
N ASN A 135 4.31 4.82 14.05
CA ASN A 135 3.67 3.92 13.10
C ASN A 135 2.17 4.21 13.01
N LYS A 136 1.55 3.63 12.01
CA LYS A 136 0.10 3.67 11.88
C LYS A 136 -0.53 2.63 12.80
N ARG A 137 -1.64 2.99 13.43
CA ARG A 137 -2.42 2.06 14.23
C ARG A 137 -3.02 0.95 13.37
N TYR A 138 -2.98 -0.26 13.89
CA TYR A 138 -3.52 -1.44 13.23
C TYR A 138 -4.63 -2.10 14.04
N GLY A 139 -5.50 -2.80 13.34
CA GLY A 139 -6.47 -3.66 13.94
C GLY A 139 -7.90 -3.29 13.61
N ALA A 140 -8.86 -4.01 14.24
CA ALA A 140 -10.26 -3.70 14.10
C ALA A 140 -10.55 -2.28 14.60
N GLY A 141 -11.22 -1.48 13.77
CA GLY A 141 -11.53 -0.08 14.08
C GLY A 141 -10.46 0.93 13.67
N ALA A 142 -9.32 0.50 13.13
CA ALA A 142 -8.40 1.43 12.49
C ALA A 142 -9.03 1.98 11.20
N HIS A 143 -9.11 3.31 11.09
CA HIS A 143 -9.68 3.98 9.95
C HIS A 143 -8.60 4.29 8.90
N MET A 144 -8.88 3.95 7.64
CA MET A 144 -7.97 4.24 6.53
C MET A 144 -7.81 5.73 6.25
N GLU A 145 -8.81 6.51 6.59
CA GLU A 145 -8.95 7.92 6.21
C GLU A 145 -8.30 8.88 7.20
N ARG A 146 -8.22 8.45 8.44
CA ARG A 146 -7.60 9.24 9.49
C ARG A 146 -6.45 8.42 10.00
N ASP A 147 -5.28 8.89 9.70
CA ASP A 147 -4.05 8.28 10.17
C ASP A 147 -3.99 8.35 11.69
N GLU A 148 -4.55 7.33 12.33
CA GLU A 148 -4.27 7.10 13.73
C GLU A 148 -2.81 6.69 13.83
N ILE A 149 -1.99 7.62 14.25
CA ILE A 149 -0.57 7.40 14.49
C ILE A 149 -0.41 6.88 15.92
N GLU A 150 0.40 5.87 16.07
CA GLU A 150 0.82 5.37 17.38
C GLU A 150 2.33 5.45 17.54
N GLY A 151 2.78 5.62 18.78
CA GLY A 151 4.20 5.65 19.09
C GLY A 151 4.80 4.24 19.09
N HIS A 152 5.90 4.07 18.37
CA HIS A 152 6.73 2.86 18.40
C HIS A 152 7.95 3.07 19.30
N ILE A 153 9.01 3.65 18.75
CA ILE A 153 10.18 4.05 19.52
C ILE A 153 9.84 5.26 20.39
N THR A 154 8.93 6.12 19.96
CA THR A 154 8.41 7.22 20.79
C THR A 154 7.21 6.78 21.62
N ASP A 155 7.05 7.31 22.83
CA ASP A 155 5.90 7.11 23.68
C ASP A 155 5.02 8.36 23.84
N LYS A 156 5.59 9.54 23.57
CA LYS A 156 4.92 10.84 23.61
C LYS A 156 5.48 11.74 22.53
N TRP A 157 4.61 12.51 21.91
CA TRP A 157 5.04 13.55 20.98
C TRP A 157 4.09 14.74 21.08
N SER A 158 4.58 15.90 20.66
CA SER A 158 3.82 17.15 20.64
C SER A 158 4.34 18.06 19.54
N HIS A 159 3.51 18.98 19.12
CA HIS A 159 3.84 19.96 18.10
C HIS A 159 3.84 21.37 18.71
N ALA A 160 4.68 22.25 18.21
CA ALA A 160 4.55 23.67 18.47
C ALA A 160 3.15 24.14 18.00
N PRO A 161 2.53 25.15 18.68
CA PRO A 161 1.22 25.66 18.27
C PRO A 161 1.15 26.15 16.81
N ASP A 162 2.28 26.57 16.26
CA ASP A 162 2.43 27.04 14.87
C ASP A 162 3.02 25.96 13.95
N TYR A 163 3.18 24.72 14.42
CA TYR A 163 3.81 23.61 13.69
C TYR A 163 5.22 23.91 13.18
N SER A 164 5.97 24.80 13.82
CA SER A 164 7.37 25.09 13.46
C SER A 164 8.36 24.02 13.89
N TYR A 165 7.99 23.20 14.87
CA TYR A 165 8.74 22.02 15.31
C TYR A 165 7.83 20.97 15.92
N SER A 166 8.35 19.74 16.02
CA SER A 166 7.73 18.62 16.74
C SER A 166 8.75 17.96 17.65
N ASP A 167 8.32 17.61 18.85
CA ASP A 167 9.08 16.92 19.88
C ASP A 167 8.64 15.46 19.96
N TYR A 168 9.59 14.55 19.89
CA TYR A 168 9.38 13.10 19.99
C TYR A 168 10.19 12.57 21.17
N HIS A 169 9.50 12.16 22.24
CA HIS A 169 10.13 11.57 23.42
C HIS A 169 10.40 10.08 23.17
N ILE A 170 11.63 9.65 23.37
CA ILE A 170 12.06 8.28 23.11
C ILE A 170 11.71 7.40 24.30
N ARG A 171 10.98 6.34 24.02
CA ARG A 171 10.53 5.36 24.99
C ARG A 171 11.71 4.73 25.71
N ARG A 172 11.70 4.72 27.03
CA ARG A 172 12.70 4.03 27.83
C ARG A 172 12.61 2.51 27.66
N GLY A 173 13.75 1.84 27.66
CA GLY A 173 13.81 0.39 27.58
C GLY A 173 13.78 -0.21 26.18
N VAL A 174 13.64 0.59 25.12
CA VAL A 174 13.82 0.10 23.74
C VAL A 174 15.28 -0.31 23.57
N ARG A 175 15.50 -1.56 23.14
CA ARG A 175 16.83 -2.12 22.94
C ARG A 175 17.01 -2.62 21.53
N PHE A 176 18.23 -2.51 21.03
CA PHE A 176 18.62 -3.19 19.83
C PHE A 176 18.71 -4.71 20.07
N HIS A 177 18.70 -5.48 18.98
CA HIS A 177 18.95 -6.91 19.02
C HIS A 177 20.33 -7.20 19.64
N ASP A 178 20.41 -8.28 20.42
CA ASP A 178 21.67 -8.77 21.01
C ASP A 178 22.52 -9.47 19.94
N VAL A 179 23.12 -8.64 19.09
CA VAL A 179 23.99 -9.04 17.97
C VAL A 179 25.15 -8.05 17.89
N ALA A 180 26.38 -8.56 17.73
CA ALA A 180 27.55 -7.69 17.56
C ALA A 180 27.46 -6.88 16.26
N PRO A 181 27.88 -5.60 16.23
CA PRO A 181 28.63 -4.88 17.30
C PRO A 181 27.74 -4.20 18.35
N VAL A 182 26.42 -4.20 18.21
CA VAL A 182 25.48 -3.42 19.03
C VAL A 182 25.20 -4.09 20.39
N ASN A 183 25.19 -5.43 20.42
CA ASN A 183 25.10 -6.26 21.63
C ASN A 183 23.95 -5.89 22.58
N GLY A 184 22.77 -5.60 22.03
CA GLY A 184 21.59 -5.37 22.83
C GLY A 184 21.59 -4.07 23.64
N ARG A 185 22.40 -3.08 23.33
CA ARG A 185 22.39 -1.80 24.02
C ARG A 185 21.04 -1.07 23.83
N ALA A 186 20.72 -0.18 24.75
CA ALA A 186 19.54 0.68 24.61
C ALA A 186 19.67 1.59 23.40
N LEU A 187 18.54 1.82 22.73
CA LEU A 187 18.39 2.88 21.73
C LEU A 187 18.34 4.23 22.43
N THR A 188 18.94 5.23 21.84
CA THR A 188 19.04 6.60 22.36
C THR A 188 18.45 7.62 21.38
N ALA A 189 18.17 8.83 21.85
CA ALA A 189 17.75 9.94 21.00
C ALA A 189 18.82 10.29 19.93
N GLU A 190 20.10 10.05 20.23
CA GLU A 190 21.20 10.23 19.26
C GLU A 190 21.12 9.22 18.09
N ASP A 191 20.69 7.99 18.35
CA ASP A 191 20.48 7.00 17.28
C ASP A 191 19.34 7.43 16.35
N VAL A 192 18.27 7.99 16.92
CA VAL A 192 17.13 8.52 16.15
C VAL A 192 17.58 9.69 15.28
N LYS A 193 18.28 10.67 15.90
CA LYS A 193 18.83 11.80 15.14
C LYS A 193 19.75 11.35 14.02
N TYR A 194 20.68 10.45 14.32
CA TYR A 194 21.62 9.91 13.33
C TYR A 194 20.90 9.22 12.16
N SER A 195 19.89 8.40 12.47
CA SER A 195 19.12 7.70 11.43
C SER A 195 18.36 8.67 10.53
N LEU A 196 17.66 9.67 11.10
CA LEU A 196 16.91 10.66 10.34
C LEU A 196 17.85 11.55 9.51
N ASP A 197 19.00 11.96 10.05
CA ASP A 197 19.99 12.77 9.32
C ASP A 197 20.58 11.97 8.14
N ALA A 198 20.82 10.67 8.30
CA ALA A 198 21.27 9.82 7.20
C ALA A 198 20.24 9.75 6.06
N TYR A 199 18.95 9.60 6.38
CA TYR A 199 17.90 9.64 5.36
C TYR A 199 17.80 10.99 4.66
N ARG A 200 17.96 12.11 5.39
CA ARG A 200 17.92 13.46 4.83
C ARG A 200 19.07 13.76 3.86
N THR A 201 20.26 13.23 4.15
CA THR A 201 21.48 13.57 3.40
C THR A 201 21.73 12.63 2.23
N GLU A 202 21.53 11.34 2.39
CA GLU A 202 21.90 10.32 1.40
C GLU A 202 20.77 9.34 1.06
N GLY A 203 19.60 9.47 1.71
CA GLY A 203 18.48 8.57 1.49
C GLY A 203 17.86 8.71 0.10
N ILE A 204 17.48 7.57 -0.49
CA ILE A 204 16.70 7.56 -1.74
C ILE A 204 15.32 8.21 -1.53
N ALA A 205 14.76 8.12 -0.33
CA ALA A 205 13.51 8.74 0.09
C ALA A 205 13.72 10.09 0.82
N ARG A 206 14.73 10.89 0.45
CA ARG A 206 15.05 12.14 1.13
C ARG A 206 14.09 13.29 0.84
N ALA A 207 13.48 13.32 -0.36
CA ALA A 207 12.68 14.45 -0.79
C ALA A 207 11.55 14.86 0.17
N PRO A 208 10.77 13.96 0.79
CA PRO A 208 9.80 14.32 1.82
C PRO A 208 10.41 14.95 3.07
N LEU A 209 11.66 14.60 3.42
CA LEU A 209 12.35 15.13 4.59
C LEU A 209 13.02 16.48 4.35
N GLU A 210 13.03 17.03 3.13
CA GLU A 210 13.54 18.36 2.82
C GLU A 210 12.79 19.49 3.53
N ILE A 211 11.59 19.22 4.05
CA ILE A 211 10.84 20.14 4.92
C ILE A 211 11.53 20.35 6.27
N ILE A 212 12.38 19.42 6.70
CA ILE A 212 13.11 19.50 7.96
C ILE A 212 14.28 20.47 7.82
N ASP A 213 14.35 21.45 8.72
CA ASP A 213 15.48 22.35 8.84
C ASP A 213 16.65 21.68 9.54
N ARG A 214 16.45 21.29 10.80
CA ARG A 214 17.44 20.60 11.62
C ARG A 214 16.78 19.65 12.62
N ILE A 215 17.58 18.73 13.13
CA ILE A 215 17.19 17.77 14.17
C ILE A 215 18.15 17.95 15.33
N GLU A 216 17.62 18.08 16.55
CA GLU A 216 18.42 18.19 17.75
C GLU A 216 17.94 17.24 18.85
N VAL A 217 18.87 16.79 19.67
CA VAL A 217 18.56 16.08 20.92
C VAL A 217 18.48 17.10 22.02
N LEU A 218 17.37 17.13 22.76
CA LEU A 218 17.16 18.09 23.84
C LEU A 218 18.03 17.77 25.06
N PRO A 219 18.20 18.72 26.02
CA PRO A 219 19.04 18.53 27.20
C PRO A 219 18.66 17.35 28.09
N ASP A 220 17.40 16.88 28.06
CA ASP A 220 16.94 15.68 28.75
C ASP A 220 17.54 14.38 28.17
N LYS A 221 18.16 14.44 26.98
CA LYS A 221 18.74 13.32 26.22
C LYS A 221 17.76 12.20 25.86
N GLU A 222 16.47 12.44 26.04
CA GLU A 222 15.39 11.50 25.74
C GLU A 222 14.44 12.04 24.66
N THR A 223 14.51 13.34 24.33
CA THR A 223 13.63 14.00 23.36
C THR A 223 14.40 14.42 22.10
N VAL A 224 13.87 14.05 20.96
CA VAL A 224 14.33 14.53 19.65
C VAL A 224 13.38 15.59 19.16
N ARG A 225 13.90 16.80 18.90
CA ARG A 225 13.18 17.91 18.29
C ARG A 225 13.48 17.98 16.82
N VAL A 226 12.43 17.96 16.00
CA VAL A 226 12.51 18.12 14.56
C VAL A 226 12.00 19.52 14.20
N HIS A 227 12.89 20.41 13.82
CA HIS A 227 12.57 21.77 13.36
C HIS A 227 12.22 21.75 11.87
N LEU A 228 11.21 22.52 11.48
CA LEU A 228 10.71 22.60 10.13
C LEU A 228 11.10 23.94 9.48
N LYS A 229 11.46 23.93 8.20
CA LYS A 229 11.70 25.15 7.40
C LYS A 229 10.44 26.01 7.27
N ARG A 230 9.29 25.34 7.22
CA ARG A 230 7.96 25.93 7.21
C ARG A 230 7.00 24.95 7.91
N PRO A 231 5.96 25.43 8.56
CA PRO A 231 4.95 24.58 9.18
C PRO A 231 4.32 23.57 8.22
N VAL A 232 4.18 22.31 8.66
CA VAL A 232 3.46 21.24 7.93
C VAL A 232 2.63 20.41 8.90
N LEU A 233 1.48 19.94 8.43
CA LEU A 233 0.55 19.12 9.22
C LEU A 233 0.97 17.64 9.26
N ASN A 234 1.62 17.14 8.22
CA ASN A 234 1.76 15.70 7.95
C ASN A 234 3.11 15.09 8.37
N LEU A 235 3.89 15.77 9.23
CA LEU A 235 5.22 15.23 9.60
C LEU A 235 5.12 13.85 10.25
N ASP A 236 4.15 13.63 11.14
CA ASP A 236 3.99 12.35 11.83
C ASP A 236 3.67 11.21 10.87
N ILE A 237 2.79 11.45 9.90
CA ILE A 237 2.46 10.49 8.85
C ILE A 237 3.68 10.16 8.01
N THR A 238 4.47 11.18 7.67
CA THR A 238 5.73 11.02 6.93
C THR A 238 6.71 10.15 7.72
N LEU A 239 6.91 10.44 9.01
CA LEU A 239 7.84 9.68 9.87
C LEU A 239 7.32 8.28 10.23
N ALA A 240 6.01 8.04 10.17
CA ALA A 240 5.39 6.73 10.33
C ALA A 240 5.49 5.87 9.06
N SER A 241 6.08 6.37 7.99
CA SER A 241 6.23 5.59 6.75
C SER A 241 7.33 4.54 6.87
N GLY A 242 7.17 3.40 6.19
CA GLY A 242 8.15 2.33 6.17
C GLY A 242 9.48 2.65 5.45
N ASP A 243 9.76 3.92 5.19
CA ASP A 243 11.03 4.35 4.59
C ASP A 243 12.04 4.86 5.64
N TYR A 244 11.62 5.06 6.90
CA TYR A 244 12.47 5.73 7.92
C TYR A 244 12.65 4.85 9.15
N TRP A 245 13.46 3.80 9.03
CA TRP A 245 13.78 2.86 10.09
C TRP A 245 14.93 3.38 10.96
N MET A 246 14.91 3.08 12.26
CA MET A 246 15.97 3.48 13.19
C MET A 246 17.03 2.40 13.29
N PHE A 247 18.30 2.82 13.30
CA PHE A 247 19.45 1.93 13.32
C PHE A 247 20.60 2.48 14.16
N ALA A 248 21.47 1.55 14.59
CA ALA A 248 22.64 1.89 15.39
C ALA A 248 23.78 2.43 14.51
N ARG A 249 24.38 3.53 14.96
CA ARG A 249 25.47 4.19 14.24
C ARG A 249 26.66 3.27 14.01
N GLU A 250 27.12 2.57 15.05
CA GLU A 250 28.28 1.68 15.01
C GLU A 250 28.07 0.47 14.09
N HIS A 251 26.83 0.07 13.87
CA HIS A 251 26.51 -0.95 12.89
C HIS A 251 26.65 -0.44 11.46
N ARG A 252 26.06 0.72 11.19
CA ARG A 252 26.05 1.33 9.85
C ARG A 252 27.43 1.81 9.42
N GLU A 253 28.23 2.36 10.33
CA GLU A 253 29.61 2.81 10.08
C GLU A 253 30.63 1.65 10.09
N GLY A 254 30.20 0.44 10.42
CA GLY A 254 30.99 -0.78 10.35
C GLY A 254 31.22 -1.27 8.91
N PRO A 255 31.76 -2.48 8.75
CA PRO A 255 31.98 -3.10 7.45
C PRO A 255 30.68 -3.14 6.62
N LYS A 256 30.76 -2.68 5.36
CA LYS A 256 29.61 -2.53 4.48
C LYS A 256 28.86 -3.85 4.24
N ASP A 257 29.57 -4.93 4.05
CA ASP A 257 29.00 -6.27 3.89
C ASP A 257 28.18 -6.70 5.11
N ARG A 258 28.62 -6.36 6.31
CA ARG A 258 27.85 -6.61 7.53
C ARG A 258 26.56 -5.80 7.55
N TRP A 259 26.63 -4.50 7.26
CA TRP A 259 25.44 -3.63 7.20
C TRP A 259 24.43 -4.11 6.16
N GLU A 260 24.91 -4.51 4.99
CA GLU A 260 24.05 -4.94 3.89
C GLU A 260 23.46 -6.34 4.05
N GLN A 261 24.02 -7.21 4.90
CA GLN A 261 23.61 -8.61 5.01
C GLN A 261 23.05 -9.01 6.38
N GLN A 262 23.40 -8.29 7.43
CA GLN A 262 23.00 -8.61 8.81
C GLN A 262 22.24 -7.45 9.44
N PRO A 263 20.92 -7.41 9.35
CA PRO A 263 20.15 -6.31 9.97
C PRO A 263 20.17 -6.42 11.49
N ILE A 264 20.43 -5.29 12.14
CA ILE A 264 20.35 -5.13 13.60
C ILE A 264 19.42 -3.96 13.89
N GLY A 265 18.21 -4.26 14.37
CA GLY A 265 17.17 -3.28 14.69
C GLY A 265 16.68 -3.40 16.11
N THR A 266 15.57 -2.72 16.37
CA THR A 266 14.83 -2.76 17.62
C THR A 266 13.48 -3.46 17.46
N GLY A 267 13.23 -4.06 16.30
CA GLY A 267 11.96 -4.69 15.92
C GLY A 267 11.67 -5.99 16.67
N PRO A 268 10.49 -6.58 16.46
CA PRO A 268 9.99 -7.71 17.25
C PRO A 268 10.75 -9.01 17.05
N PHE A 269 11.48 -9.15 15.95
CA PHE A 269 12.23 -10.37 15.66
C PHE A 269 13.68 -10.07 15.31
N LYS A 270 14.57 -10.94 15.80
CA LYS A 270 15.98 -10.98 15.48
C LYS A 270 16.23 -12.01 14.39
N MET A 271 16.88 -11.63 13.31
CA MET A 271 17.27 -12.56 12.24
C MET A 271 18.36 -13.49 12.72
N THR A 272 18.16 -14.79 12.53
CA THR A 272 19.11 -15.84 12.90
C THR A 272 19.74 -16.53 11.68
N TYR A 273 19.01 -16.53 10.56
CA TYR A 273 19.48 -17.09 9.30
C TYR A 273 18.84 -16.36 8.13
N GLN A 274 19.62 -16.16 7.08
CA GLN A 274 19.12 -15.76 5.77
C GLN A 274 19.99 -16.33 4.67
N LYS A 275 19.32 -16.88 3.66
CA LYS A 275 19.91 -17.22 2.37
C LYS A 275 18.91 -16.87 1.28
N VAL A 276 19.31 -15.97 0.40
CA VAL A 276 18.51 -15.56 -0.76
C VAL A 276 18.24 -16.77 -1.66
N GLY A 277 17.02 -16.92 -2.13
CA GLY A 277 16.58 -18.06 -2.93
C GLY A 277 16.24 -19.31 -2.10
N ASP A 278 16.32 -19.24 -0.77
CA ASP A 278 16.01 -20.35 0.13
C ASP A 278 15.04 -19.89 1.23
N ARG A 279 15.55 -19.29 2.32
CA ARG A 279 14.73 -18.92 3.45
C ARG A 279 15.34 -17.84 4.33
N MET A 280 14.49 -17.26 5.17
CA MET A 280 14.85 -16.39 6.29
C MET A 280 14.20 -16.92 7.58
N GLU A 281 14.99 -17.04 8.63
CA GLU A 281 14.55 -17.48 9.95
C GLU A 281 14.77 -16.38 10.97
N MET A 282 13.78 -16.14 11.79
CA MET A 282 13.78 -15.08 12.80
C MET A 282 13.22 -15.61 14.11
N VAL A 283 13.79 -15.18 15.22
CA VAL A 283 13.33 -15.50 16.57
C VAL A 283 12.89 -14.23 17.28
N ARG A 284 11.95 -14.38 18.24
CA ARG A 284 11.47 -13.27 19.06
C ARG A 284 12.63 -12.49 19.67
N HIS A 285 12.50 -11.17 19.64
CA HIS A 285 13.37 -10.26 20.37
C HIS A 285 12.86 -10.14 21.81
N GLU A 286 13.47 -10.87 22.74
CA GLU A 286 13.05 -10.88 24.15
C GLU A 286 13.21 -9.50 24.82
N GLY A 287 14.09 -8.65 24.30
CA GLY A 287 14.29 -7.28 24.74
C GLY A 287 13.35 -6.23 24.15
N LEU A 288 12.28 -6.63 23.43
CA LEU A 288 11.35 -5.69 22.80
C LEU A 288 10.66 -4.78 23.84
N GLY A 289 10.32 -5.33 25.03
CA GLY A 289 9.81 -4.55 26.16
C GLY A 289 8.49 -3.83 25.90
N ARG A 290 7.65 -4.34 24.98
CA ARG A 290 6.36 -3.75 24.62
C ARG A 290 5.20 -4.63 25.00
N GLU A 291 4.16 -3.97 25.50
CA GLU A 291 2.84 -4.55 25.71
C GLU A 291 1.82 -3.78 24.86
N ASP A 292 0.75 -4.45 24.50
CA ASP A 292 -0.41 -3.80 23.91
C ASP A 292 -1.53 -3.72 24.95
N VAL A 293 -2.11 -2.54 25.12
CA VAL A 293 -3.16 -2.30 26.11
C VAL A 293 -4.37 -3.22 25.96
N ARG A 294 -4.59 -3.75 24.76
CA ARG A 294 -5.67 -4.72 24.46
C ARG A 294 -5.40 -6.09 25.09
N TRP A 295 -4.14 -6.40 25.35
CA TRP A 295 -3.68 -7.68 25.93
C TRP A 295 -2.71 -7.41 27.09
N ALA A 296 -3.16 -6.64 28.08
CA ALA A 296 -2.37 -6.31 29.25
C ALA A 296 -1.79 -7.56 29.93
N GLY A 297 -0.53 -7.52 30.28
CA GLY A 297 0.19 -8.64 30.87
C GLY A 297 0.73 -9.67 29.87
N TYR A 298 0.54 -9.47 28.55
CA TYR A 298 1.20 -10.26 27.53
C TYR A 298 2.37 -9.50 26.92
N GLN A 299 3.51 -10.16 26.80
CA GLN A 299 4.67 -9.61 26.12
C GLN A 299 4.55 -9.83 24.61
N LEU A 300 4.87 -8.81 23.84
CA LEU A 300 4.94 -8.87 22.39
C LEU A 300 6.36 -9.27 21.91
N PRO A 301 6.47 -9.88 20.73
CA PRO A 301 5.40 -10.49 19.93
C PRO A 301 4.88 -11.77 20.57
N PHE A 302 3.65 -12.18 20.27
CA PHE A 302 3.11 -13.44 20.78
C PHE A 302 3.83 -14.66 20.23
N LEU A 303 4.33 -14.57 19.00
CA LEU A 303 5.10 -15.63 18.33
C LEU A 303 6.51 -15.75 18.91
N LYS A 304 7.03 -16.97 19.02
CA LYS A 304 8.45 -17.22 19.33
C LYS A 304 9.35 -17.14 18.11
N ALA A 305 8.80 -17.42 16.91
CA ALA A 305 9.55 -17.42 15.66
C ALA A 305 8.65 -17.01 14.47
N PHE A 306 9.30 -16.43 13.48
CA PHE A 306 8.70 -16.08 12.20
C PHE A 306 9.65 -16.49 11.08
N ASN A 307 9.23 -17.42 10.24
CA ASN A 307 10.03 -17.98 9.16
C ASN A 307 9.40 -17.68 7.80
N ARG A 308 10.25 -17.40 6.83
CA ARG A 308 9.83 -17.19 5.44
C ARG A 308 10.60 -18.15 4.54
N PHE A 309 9.89 -18.80 3.64
CA PHE A 309 10.46 -19.68 2.63
C PHE A 309 10.24 -19.10 1.25
N GLU A 310 11.28 -19.06 0.44
CA GLU A 310 11.15 -18.70 -0.96
C GLU A 310 10.60 -19.88 -1.74
N LEU A 311 9.33 -19.81 -2.06
CA LEU A 311 8.63 -20.83 -2.81
C LEU A 311 8.43 -20.38 -4.26
N PRO A 312 8.42 -21.30 -5.22
CA PRO A 312 7.99 -20.96 -6.58
C PRO A 312 6.62 -20.30 -6.55
N THR A 313 6.48 -19.18 -7.24
CA THR A 313 5.23 -18.43 -7.31
C THR A 313 4.09 -19.25 -7.93
N GLY A 314 2.85 -18.97 -7.53
CA GLY A 314 1.67 -19.66 -8.04
C GLY A 314 1.53 -21.07 -7.50
N VAL A 315 1.79 -22.09 -8.30
CA VAL A 315 1.51 -23.50 -7.97
C VAL A 315 2.20 -23.97 -6.69
N GLY A 316 3.48 -23.64 -6.50
CA GLY A 316 4.24 -24.03 -5.32
C GLY A 316 3.70 -23.41 -4.03
N THR A 317 3.40 -22.13 -4.05
CA THR A 317 2.81 -21.41 -2.91
C THR A 317 1.43 -21.96 -2.57
N LYS A 318 0.59 -22.25 -3.58
CA LYS A 318 -0.73 -22.83 -3.41
C LYS A 318 -0.67 -24.24 -2.80
N ALA A 319 0.24 -25.09 -3.28
CA ALA A 319 0.45 -26.42 -2.73
C ALA A 319 0.93 -26.40 -1.27
N ALA A 320 1.85 -25.51 -0.93
CA ALA A 320 2.34 -25.33 0.44
C ALA A 320 1.25 -24.80 1.39
N LEU A 321 0.38 -23.91 0.91
CA LEU A 321 -0.78 -23.44 1.67
C LEU A 321 -1.76 -24.59 1.93
N ARG A 322 -2.13 -25.35 0.90
CA ARG A 322 -3.05 -26.50 1.02
C ARG A 322 -2.56 -27.59 1.96
N SER A 323 -1.27 -27.85 1.95
CA SER A 323 -0.67 -28.86 2.85
C SER A 323 -0.42 -28.36 4.27
N GLY A 324 -0.73 -27.09 4.56
CA GLY A 324 -0.42 -26.49 5.86
C GLY A 324 1.06 -26.24 6.11
N GLN A 325 1.92 -26.31 5.09
CA GLN A 325 3.35 -25.98 5.23
C GLN A 325 3.58 -24.49 5.49
N ILE A 326 2.72 -23.64 4.94
CA ILE A 326 2.68 -22.21 5.23
C ILE A 326 1.33 -21.81 5.81
N ASP A 327 1.35 -20.78 6.65
CA ASP A 327 0.16 -20.30 7.35
C ASP A 327 -0.57 -19.20 6.59
N PHE A 328 0.11 -18.55 5.64
CA PHE A 328 -0.42 -17.41 4.92
C PHE A 328 0.19 -17.30 3.53
N ALA A 329 -0.64 -16.88 2.57
CA ALA A 329 -0.21 -16.51 1.23
C ALA A 329 -1.11 -15.41 0.65
N SER A 330 -0.57 -14.63 -0.30
CA SER A 330 -1.36 -13.81 -1.22
C SER A 330 -1.56 -14.59 -2.51
N LEU A 331 -2.80 -14.64 -3.00
CA LEU A 331 -3.12 -15.17 -4.31
C LEU A 331 -3.26 -14.01 -5.30
N SER A 332 -2.86 -14.24 -6.54
CA SER A 332 -2.80 -13.16 -7.54
C SER A 332 -3.96 -13.17 -8.52
N ASP A 333 -4.76 -14.24 -8.59
CA ASP A 333 -5.83 -14.33 -9.58
C ASP A 333 -7.11 -15.02 -9.07
N LEU A 334 -8.19 -14.83 -9.84
CA LEU A 334 -9.50 -15.37 -9.53
C LEU A 334 -9.54 -16.89 -9.62
N VAL A 335 -8.79 -17.49 -10.54
CA VAL A 335 -8.77 -18.95 -10.74
C VAL A 335 -8.20 -19.63 -9.49
N ASP A 336 -7.09 -19.07 -8.97
CA ASP A 336 -6.50 -19.56 -7.73
C ASP A 336 -7.45 -19.38 -6.53
N LEU A 337 -8.16 -18.26 -6.44
CA LEU A 337 -9.16 -18.02 -5.41
C LEU A 337 -10.31 -19.04 -5.49
N GLN A 338 -10.86 -19.26 -6.67
CA GLN A 338 -11.95 -20.22 -6.88
C GLN A 338 -11.52 -21.64 -6.56
N ASP A 339 -10.34 -22.04 -7.02
CA ASP A 339 -9.77 -23.36 -6.80
C ASP A 339 -9.53 -23.61 -5.29
N VAL A 340 -8.90 -22.70 -4.59
CA VAL A 340 -8.67 -22.81 -3.14
C VAL A 340 -9.98 -22.79 -2.37
N SER A 341 -10.94 -21.95 -2.71
CA SER A 341 -12.26 -21.91 -2.06
C SER A 341 -13.03 -23.22 -2.20
N ALA A 342 -12.90 -23.90 -3.35
CA ALA A 342 -13.59 -25.14 -3.62
C ALA A 342 -12.92 -26.36 -2.97
N THR A 343 -11.59 -26.37 -2.91
CA THR A 343 -10.82 -27.54 -2.45
C THR A 343 -10.43 -27.51 -0.98
N ASN A 344 -10.38 -26.31 -0.38
CA ASN A 344 -9.97 -26.08 1.00
C ASN A 344 -10.91 -25.08 1.69
N PRO A 345 -12.18 -25.46 1.94
CA PRO A 345 -13.18 -24.55 2.49
C PRO A 345 -12.88 -24.10 3.93
N GLU A 346 -11.96 -24.76 4.63
CA GLU A 346 -11.48 -24.39 5.96
C GLU A 346 -10.57 -23.14 5.94
N LEU A 347 -9.97 -22.82 4.79
CA LEU A 347 -9.09 -21.66 4.69
C LEU A 347 -9.87 -20.35 4.77
N ILE A 348 -9.31 -19.39 5.46
CA ILE A 348 -9.89 -18.06 5.61
C ILE A 348 -9.39 -17.16 4.48
N ILE A 349 -10.33 -16.67 3.67
CA ILE A 349 -10.05 -15.85 2.49
C ILE A 349 -10.49 -14.42 2.76
N GLN A 350 -9.64 -13.47 2.40
CA GLN A 350 -9.91 -12.03 2.43
C GLN A 350 -9.64 -11.43 1.06
N VAL A 351 -10.60 -10.66 0.56
CA VAL A 351 -10.43 -9.83 -0.65
C VAL A 351 -10.63 -8.38 -0.27
N PHE A 352 -9.72 -7.51 -0.67
CA PHE A 352 -9.83 -6.08 -0.41
C PHE A 352 -9.26 -5.25 -1.55
N ALA A 353 -9.85 -4.07 -1.75
CA ALA A 353 -9.30 -3.06 -2.63
C ALA A 353 -8.15 -2.37 -1.92
N PRO A 354 -6.92 -2.44 -2.44
CA PRO A 354 -5.83 -1.70 -1.83
C PRO A 354 -6.13 -0.20 -1.92
N ASN A 355 -5.86 0.51 -0.84
CA ASN A 355 -5.88 1.97 -0.83
C ASN A 355 -4.60 2.58 -1.41
N THR A 356 -3.81 1.78 -2.07
CA THR A 356 -2.61 2.22 -2.74
C THR A 356 -2.97 2.88 -4.06
N THR A 357 -2.22 3.90 -4.42
CA THR A 357 -2.43 4.70 -5.62
C THR A 357 -2.21 3.93 -6.92
N TYR A 358 -1.66 2.72 -6.82
CA TYR A 358 -1.24 1.99 -8.00
C TYR A 358 -1.69 0.55 -8.02
N GLY A 359 -2.31 0.27 -9.11
CA GLY A 359 -2.35 -1.04 -9.70
C GLY A 359 -0.98 -1.46 -10.25
N PRO A 360 -0.94 -2.59 -10.97
CA PRO A 360 0.30 -3.09 -11.53
C PRO A 360 0.97 -2.00 -12.35
N TYR A 361 2.12 -1.59 -11.92
CA TYR A 361 3.13 -0.72 -12.51
C TYR A 361 2.73 0.01 -13.80
N PRO A 362 2.51 1.34 -13.78
CA PRO A 362 2.15 2.12 -14.97
C PRO A 362 3.31 2.10 -15.98
N TRP A 363 3.00 2.38 -17.25
CA TRP A 363 4.04 2.79 -18.18
C TRP A 363 4.30 4.27 -17.99
N MET A 364 5.48 4.60 -17.45
CA MET A 364 5.91 5.99 -17.28
C MET A 364 6.32 6.53 -18.65
N LEU A 365 5.66 7.57 -19.12
CA LEU A 365 5.99 8.23 -20.38
C LEU A 365 7.17 9.18 -20.17
N ASN A 366 8.06 9.27 -21.14
CA ASN A 366 9.17 10.24 -21.12
C ASN A 366 8.65 11.62 -21.60
N LEU A 367 8.21 12.43 -20.68
CA LEU A 367 7.64 13.76 -20.99
C LEU A 367 8.67 14.76 -21.54
N ARG A 368 9.96 14.42 -21.51
CA ARG A 368 11.03 15.19 -22.17
C ARG A 368 11.14 14.89 -23.67
N ASP A 369 10.61 13.76 -24.10
CA ASP A 369 10.53 13.42 -25.52
C ASP A 369 9.44 14.25 -26.22
N ALA A 370 9.76 14.81 -27.38
CA ALA A 370 8.88 15.69 -28.13
C ALA A 370 7.51 15.04 -28.44
N LEU A 371 7.49 13.71 -28.63
CA LEU A 371 6.27 12.94 -28.87
C LEU A 371 5.27 13.08 -27.70
N PHE A 372 5.76 13.05 -26.46
CA PHE A 372 4.93 13.11 -25.26
C PHE A 372 4.78 14.49 -24.63
N GLN A 373 5.40 15.53 -25.20
CA GLN A 373 5.09 16.91 -24.81
C GLN A 373 3.66 17.29 -25.20
N ASP A 374 3.16 16.76 -26.33
CA ASP A 374 1.77 16.98 -26.74
C ASP A 374 0.80 16.13 -25.90
N VAL A 375 -0.04 16.81 -25.16
CA VAL A 375 -1.07 16.15 -24.31
C VAL A 375 -2.07 15.32 -25.13
N ARG A 376 -2.31 15.69 -26.40
CA ARG A 376 -3.23 14.94 -27.28
C ARG A 376 -2.72 13.52 -27.52
N VAL A 377 -1.40 13.36 -27.71
CA VAL A 377 -0.77 12.05 -27.84
C VAL A 377 -0.96 11.23 -26.56
N ARG A 378 -0.70 11.79 -25.39
CA ARG A 378 -0.85 11.09 -24.11
C ARG A 378 -2.31 10.67 -23.86
N ARG A 379 -3.26 11.58 -24.13
CA ARG A 379 -4.70 11.30 -24.03
C ARG A 379 -5.14 10.22 -25.01
N ALA A 380 -4.62 10.22 -26.24
CA ALA A 380 -4.89 9.18 -27.22
C ALA A 380 -4.43 7.80 -26.74
N LEU A 381 -3.22 7.69 -26.19
CA LEU A 381 -2.75 6.43 -25.59
C LEU A 381 -3.68 5.96 -24.48
N SER A 382 -4.11 6.87 -23.59
CA SER A 382 -5.02 6.52 -22.50
C SER A 382 -6.39 6.05 -22.98
N LEU A 383 -6.98 6.72 -23.99
CA LEU A 383 -8.26 6.33 -24.59
C LEU A 383 -8.17 5.01 -25.37
N GLY A 384 -6.98 4.65 -25.83
CA GLY A 384 -6.72 3.38 -26.52
C GLY A 384 -6.74 2.15 -25.61
N ILE A 385 -6.75 2.32 -24.28
CA ILE A 385 -6.72 1.21 -23.32
C ILE A 385 -8.11 0.90 -22.80
N ASN A 386 -8.59 -0.32 -23.06
CA ASN A 386 -9.82 -0.86 -22.47
C ASN A 386 -9.54 -1.45 -21.08
N ARG A 387 -9.57 -0.61 -20.06
CA ARG A 387 -9.27 -0.98 -18.66
C ARG A 387 -10.28 -1.96 -18.09
N ARG A 388 -11.53 -1.87 -18.49
CA ARG A 388 -12.59 -2.81 -18.07
C ARG A 388 -12.30 -4.20 -18.58
N GLU A 389 -12.01 -4.34 -19.87
CA GLU A 389 -11.63 -5.62 -20.47
C GLU A 389 -10.38 -6.22 -19.82
N MET A 390 -9.39 -5.38 -19.48
CA MET A 390 -8.22 -5.82 -18.71
C MET A 390 -8.60 -6.37 -17.33
N ILE A 391 -9.48 -5.67 -16.60
CA ILE A 391 -9.95 -6.10 -15.28
C ILE A 391 -10.70 -7.44 -15.39
N GLU A 392 -11.59 -7.55 -16.35
CA GLU A 392 -12.39 -8.76 -16.55
C GLU A 392 -11.52 -9.96 -16.97
N THR A 393 -10.61 -9.74 -17.94
CA THR A 393 -9.80 -10.81 -18.52
C THR A 393 -8.64 -11.24 -17.63
N LEU A 394 -7.91 -10.28 -17.04
CA LEU A 394 -6.66 -10.56 -16.34
C LEU A 394 -6.86 -10.87 -14.86
N VAL A 395 -7.89 -10.28 -14.24
CA VAL A 395 -8.12 -10.41 -12.79
C VAL A 395 -9.57 -10.80 -12.44
N GLY A 396 -10.35 -11.26 -13.43
CA GLY A 396 -11.69 -11.80 -13.23
C GLY A 396 -12.67 -10.83 -12.56
N GLY A 397 -12.59 -9.54 -12.86
CA GLY A 397 -13.40 -8.49 -12.23
C GLY A 397 -12.88 -7.99 -10.87
N MET A 398 -11.81 -8.58 -10.33
CA MET A 398 -11.20 -8.15 -9.07
C MET A 398 -10.25 -6.96 -9.27
N GLY A 399 -10.78 -5.84 -9.68
CA GLY A 399 -10.00 -4.63 -9.92
C GLY A 399 -10.85 -3.36 -9.95
N SER A 400 -10.19 -2.23 -9.85
CA SER A 400 -10.75 -0.88 -9.96
C SER A 400 -9.94 -0.04 -10.94
N GLY A 401 -10.38 1.17 -11.19
CA GLY A 401 -9.56 2.15 -11.90
C GLY A 401 -8.28 2.48 -11.16
N ALA A 402 -7.25 2.87 -11.88
CA ALA A 402 -5.99 3.32 -11.29
C ALA A 402 -6.01 4.84 -11.10
N TYR A 403 -5.68 5.32 -9.92
CA TYR A 403 -5.73 6.72 -9.54
C TYR A 403 -4.42 7.18 -8.88
N PRO A 404 -3.98 8.43 -9.14
CA PRO A 404 -2.72 8.97 -8.63
C PRO A 404 -2.73 9.30 -7.12
N ILE A 405 -3.91 9.54 -6.55
CA ILE A 405 -4.10 9.75 -5.12
C ILE A 405 -5.07 8.68 -4.63
N SER A 406 -4.71 8.02 -3.53
CA SER A 406 -5.55 6.98 -2.93
C SER A 406 -6.97 7.50 -2.64
N TRP A 407 -7.97 6.71 -2.98
CA TRP A 407 -9.37 7.08 -2.91
C TRP A 407 -9.85 7.56 -1.52
N PRO A 408 -9.36 7.05 -0.37
CA PRO A 408 -9.76 7.58 0.94
C PRO A 408 -9.32 9.04 1.15
N TRP A 409 -8.15 9.41 0.64
CA TRP A 409 -7.66 10.79 0.72
C TRP A 409 -8.43 11.77 -0.17
N LEU A 410 -9.21 11.24 -1.11
CA LEU A 410 -10.15 12.02 -1.91
C LEU A 410 -11.53 12.14 -1.22
N GLY A 411 -11.70 11.55 -0.03
CA GLY A 411 -12.96 11.51 0.70
C GLY A 411 -13.98 10.54 0.09
N LEU A 412 -13.50 9.54 -0.65
CA LEU A 412 -14.35 8.53 -1.26
C LEU A 412 -14.49 7.31 -0.33
N SER A 413 -15.68 6.72 -0.30
CA SER A 413 -15.96 5.50 0.47
C SER A 413 -15.58 4.22 -0.27
N ASP A 414 -15.45 4.31 -1.58
CA ASP A 414 -15.17 3.18 -2.48
C ASP A 414 -14.13 3.56 -3.52
N PRO A 415 -13.32 2.61 -4.01
CA PRO A 415 -12.48 2.85 -5.17
C PRO A 415 -13.34 3.13 -6.41
N LEU A 416 -12.83 3.96 -7.31
CA LEU A 416 -13.50 4.32 -8.56
C LEU A 416 -13.31 3.24 -9.63
N SER A 417 -14.32 3.00 -10.44
CA SER A 417 -14.18 2.26 -11.69
C SER A 417 -13.39 3.07 -12.74
N PRO A 418 -12.85 2.45 -13.79
CA PRO A 418 -12.15 3.20 -14.84
C PRO A 418 -12.97 4.34 -15.44
N GLU A 419 -14.28 4.16 -15.61
CA GLU A 419 -15.18 5.13 -16.22
C GLU A 419 -15.46 6.35 -15.32
N GLU A 420 -15.33 6.16 -14.01
CA GLU A 420 -15.52 7.23 -13.01
C GLU A 420 -14.30 8.14 -12.88
N LEU A 421 -13.14 7.71 -13.39
CA LEU A 421 -11.90 8.50 -13.35
C LEU A 421 -11.84 9.66 -14.35
N GLY A 422 -12.89 9.86 -15.13
CA GLY A 422 -12.98 10.99 -16.05
C GLY A 422 -12.82 10.60 -17.53
N PRO A 423 -12.92 11.60 -18.43
CA PRO A 423 -13.09 11.36 -19.86
C PRO A 423 -11.87 10.66 -20.50
N TRP A 424 -10.66 10.92 -20.02
CA TRP A 424 -9.43 10.39 -20.60
C TRP A 424 -9.06 8.98 -20.11
N GLN A 425 -9.81 8.43 -19.16
CA GLN A 425 -9.62 7.06 -18.67
C GLN A 425 -10.65 6.07 -19.26
N ARG A 426 -11.60 6.55 -20.04
CA ARG A 426 -12.56 5.73 -20.80
C ARG A 426 -11.90 5.12 -22.01
N TYR A 427 -12.48 4.02 -22.51
CA TYR A 427 -12.06 3.43 -23.77
C TYR A 427 -12.81 4.09 -24.94
N ASP A 428 -12.07 4.78 -25.79
CA ASP A 428 -12.59 5.39 -27.02
C ASP A 428 -11.49 5.40 -28.12
N PRO A 429 -11.30 4.28 -28.83
CA PRO A 429 -10.28 4.20 -29.87
C PRO A 429 -10.57 5.09 -31.08
N ALA A 430 -11.81 5.51 -31.30
CA ALA A 430 -12.13 6.45 -32.38
C ALA A 430 -11.63 7.86 -32.04
N GLN A 431 -11.91 8.34 -30.85
CA GLN A 431 -11.38 9.62 -30.35
C GLN A 431 -9.85 9.58 -30.24
N ALA A 432 -9.27 8.44 -29.84
CA ALA A 432 -7.82 8.26 -29.77
C ALA A 432 -7.16 8.50 -31.14
N ARG A 433 -7.68 7.86 -32.21
CA ARG A 433 -7.17 8.08 -33.57
C ARG A 433 -7.33 9.52 -34.05
N ALA A 434 -8.46 10.16 -33.74
CA ALA A 434 -8.68 11.57 -34.08
C ALA A 434 -7.63 12.47 -33.41
N LEU A 435 -7.35 12.29 -32.12
CA LEU A 435 -6.34 13.05 -31.38
C LEU A 435 -4.93 12.81 -31.94
N LEU A 436 -4.59 11.57 -32.33
CA LEU A 436 -3.31 11.29 -32.98
C LEU A 436 -3.19 12.01 -34.32
N ALA A 437 -4.23 12.00 -35.13
CA ALA A 437 -4.25 12.71 -36.41
C ALA A 437 -4.08 14.22 -36.24
N GLU A 438 -4.79 14.83 -35.27
CA GLU A 438 -4.67 16.24 -34.90
C GLU A 438 -3.27 16.60 -34.36
N ALA A 439 -2.60 15.65 -33.70
CA ALA A 439 -1.23 15.80 -33.21
C ALA A 439 -0.16 15.57 -34.29
N GLY A 440 -0.57 15.28 -35.54
CA GLY A 440 0.34 15.04 -36.69
C GLY A 440 0.73 13.59 -36.91
N TYR A 441 0.04 12.64 -36.28
CA TYR A 441 0.29 11.19 -36.40
C TYR A 441 -0.92 10.41 -36.98
N PRO A 442 -1.45 10.76 -38.17
CA PRO A 442 -2.66 10.13 -38.70
C PRO A 442 -2.50 8.62 -38.99
N ASN A 443 -1.26 8.16 -39.17
CA ASN A 443 -0.92 6.74 -39.37
C ASN A 443 -0.32 6.09 -38.11
N GLY A 444 -0.43 6.76 -36.95
CA GLY A 444 0.19 6.32 -35.72
C GLY A 444 1.72 6.49 -35.72
N PHE A 445 2.37 5.81 -34.79
CA PHE A 445 3.82 5.85 -34.63
C PHE A 445 4.34 4.57 -33.95
N GLU A 446 5.67 4.46 -33.88
CA GLU A 446 6.34 3.42 -33.13
C GLU A 446 6.84 3.96 -31.79
N MET A 447 6.58 3.24 -30.69
CA MET A 447 7.11 3.57 -29.37
C MET A 447 7.83 2.38 -28.73
N GLU A 448 8.92 2.67 -28.03
CA GLU A 448 9.65 1.71 -27.21
C GLU A 448 9.10 1.69 -25.80
N TYR A 449 8.97 0.49 -25.22
CA TYR A 449 8.69 0.28 -23.81
C TYR A 449 9.82 -0.53 -23.19
N LEU A 450 10.58 0.12 -22.30
CA LEU A 450 11.70 -0.49 -21.56
C LEU A 450 11.17 -1.25 -20.36
N VAL A 451 11.42 -2.55 -20.31
CA VAL A 451 10.89 -3.47 -19.30
C VAL A 451 11.96 -4.44 -18.82
N SER A 452 11.87 -4.88 -17.56
CA SER A 452 12.74 -5.92 -17.01
C SER A 452 12.12 -7.29 -17.20
N GLY A 453 12.89 -8.21 -17.79
CA GLY A 453 12.43 -9.56 -18.07
C GLY A 453 11.36 -9.61 -19.19
N ALA A 454 10.63 -10.71 -19.26
CA ALA A 454 9.56 -10.86 -20.24
C ALA A 454 8.36 -9.96 -19.92
N PRO A 455 7.71 -9.36 -20.94
CA PRO A 455 6.47 -8.62 -20.74
C PRO A 455 5.38 -9.51 -20.12
N VAL A 456 4.66 -8.98 -19.15
CA VAL A 456 3.54 -9.69 -18.54
C VAL A 456 2.26 -9.56 -19.39
N ASN A 457 1.26 -10.41 -19.15
CA ASN A 457 -0.01 -10.42 -19.91
C ASN A 457 -0.66 -9.04 -20.05
N ARG A 458 -0.59 -8.21 -19.02
CA ARG A 458 -1.07 -6.82 -19.05
C ARG A 458 -0.36 -6.00 -20.13
N ASP A 459 0.96 -6.11 -20.22
CA ASP A 459 1.76 -5.34 -21.18
C ASP A 459 1.49 -5.79 -22.62
N VAL A 460 1.34 -7.10 -22.83
CA VAL A 460 0.98 -7.67 -24.12
C VAL A 460 -0.43 -7.23 -24.56
N MET A 461 -1.38 -7.25 -23.63
CA MET A 461 -2.75 -6.79 -23.90
C MET A 461 -2.78 -5.28 -24.21
N ALA A 462 -2.01 -4.48 -23.48
CA ALA A 462 -1.87 -3.05 -23.76
C ALA A 462 -1.25 -2.79 -25.16
N GLN A 463 -0.22 -3.53 -25.55
CA GLN A 463 0.37 -3.46 -26.89
C GLN A 463 -0.67 -3.71 -27.98
N GLN A 464 -1.47 -4.78 -27.85
CA GLN A 464 -2.52 -5.12 -28.82
C GLN A 464 -3.60 -4.05 -28.91
N MET A 465 -4.00 -3.46 -27.79
CA MET A 465 -4.98 -2.37 -27.75
C MET A 465 -4.42 -1.10 -28.42
N LEU A 466 -3.18 -0.75 -28.16
CA LEU A 466 -2.53 0.43 -28.76
C LEU A 466 -2.32 0.26 -30.27
N GLU A 467 -2.09 -0.96 -30.74
CA GLU A 467 -2.00 -1.24 -32.19
C GLU A 467 -3.30 -0.92 -32.92
N GLN A 468 -4.47 -1.09 -32.29
CA GLN A 468 -5.77 -0.74 -32.86
C GLN A 468 -5.92 0.77 -33.16
N ILE A 469 -5.16 1.61 -32.47
CA ILE A 469 -5.11 3.05 -32.72
C ILE A 469 -3.89 3.49 -33.53
N GLY A 470 -3.12 2.53 -34.09
CA GLY A 470 -1.95 2.78 -34.94
C GLY A 470 -0.64 2.94 -34.15
N VAL A 471 -0.61 2.71 -32.86
CA VAL A 471 0.62 2.82 -32.06
C VAL A 471 1.27 1.44 -31.92
N ARG A 472 2.43 1.27 -32.55
CA ARG A 472 3.21 0.02 -32.53
C ARG A 472 4.22 0.04 -31.39
N VAL A 473 3.97 -0.74 -30.34
CA VAL A 473 4.85 -0.83 -29.19
C VAL A 473 5.93 -1.90 -29.41
N LYS A 474 7.19 -1.53 -29.21
CA LYS A 474 8.33 -2.45 -29.17
C LYS A 474 8.82 -2.63 -27.75
N PHE A 475 8.80 -3.87 -27.27
CA PHE A 475 9.39 -4.21 -25.96
C PHE A 475 10.91 -4.23 -26.05
N ASN A 476 11.56 -3.40 -25.24
CA ASN A 476 12.99 -3.44 -25.01
C ASN A 476 13.24 -4.09 -23.65
N GLN A 477 13.67 -5.37 -23.69
CA GLN A 477 13.85 -6.19 -22.48
C GLN A 477 15.28 -6.07 -21.97
N VAL A 478 15.42 -5.69 -20.71
CA VAL A 478 16.73 -5.50 -20.07
C VAL A 478 16.76 -6.17 -18.70
N GLU A 479 17.95 -6.31 -18.15
CA GLU A 479 18.13 -6.75 -16.75
C GLU A 479 17.59 -5.70 -15.76
N SER A 480 17.14 -6.15 -14.59
CA SER A 480 16.51 -5.27 -13.58
C SER A 480 17.44 -4.16 -13.07
N THR A 481 18.75 -4.41 -13.04
CA THR A 481 19.77 -3.40 -12.71
C THR A 481 19.86 -2.30 -13.75
N VAL A 482 19.78 -2.66 -15.05
CA VAL A 482 19.77 -1.72 -16.17
C VAL A 482 18.48 -0.89 -16.16
N LEU A 483 17.32 -1.55 -15.93
CA LEU A 483 16.05 -0.85 -15.78
C LEU A 483 16.10 0.17 -14.62
N SER A 484 16.63 -0.22 -13.48
CA SER A 484 16.76 0.66 -12.30
C SER A 484 17.67 1.85 -12.58
N ALA A 485 18.80 1.62 -13.25
CA ALA A 485 19.70 2.69 -13.67
C ALA A 485 19.02 3.65 -14.68
N ALA A 486 18.28 3.11 -15.65
CA ALA A 486 17.55 3.91 -16.63
C ALA A 486 16.48 4.80 -15.98
N ARG A 487 15.79 4.31 -14.94
CA ARG A 487 14.82 5.09 -14.15
C ARG A 487 15.51 6.26 -13.43
N VAL A 488 16.54 5.97 -12.66
CA VAL A 488 17.25 6.98 -11.84
C VAL A 488 17.92 8.03 -12.73
N ASN A 489 18.59 7.59 -13.80
CA ASN A 489 19.31 8.47 -14.73
C ASN A 489 18.38 9.07 -15.80
N LYS A 490 17.10 8.63 -15.84
CA LYS A 490 16.11 9.10 -16.82
C LYS A 490 16.55 8.86 -18.28
N THR A 491 17.25 7.75 -18.54
CA THR A 491 17.89 7.41 -19.84
C THR A 491 17.10 6.41 -20.66
N PHE A 492 15.79 6.54 -20.73
CA PHE A 492 14.92 5.74 -21.58
C PHE A 492 14.29 6.61 -22.68
N LYS A 493 13.97 6.01 -23.80
CA LYS A 493 13.52 6.75 -24.98
C LYS A 493 12.06 7.22 -24.84
N HIS A 494 11.10 6.31 -24.93
CA HIS A 494 9.69 6.67 -24.99
C HIS A 494 8.93 6.35 -23.70
N SER A 495 9.01 5.12 -23.25
CA SER A 495 8.36 4.72 -22.00
C SER A 495 9.15 3.66 -21.24
N ILE A 496 8.91 3.56 -19.96
CA ILE A 496 9.60 2.64 -19.06
C ILE A 496 8.59 2.04 -18.07
N LEU A 497 8.82 0.80 -17.69
CA LEU A 497 8.08 0.17 -16.59
C LEU A 497 8.20 1.04 -15.33
N GLY A 498 7.09 1.54 -14.85
CA GLY A 498 7.00 2.31 -13.61
C GLY A 498 7.26 1.46 -12.37
N ALA A 499 7.10 2.05 -11.20
CA ALA A 499 7.00 1.32 -9.94
C ALA A 499 5.62 1.52 -9.34
N ALA A 500 5.21 0.60 -8.49
CA ALA A 500 4.09 0.84 -7.62
C ALA A 500 4.41 2.06 -6.75
N GLN A 501 3.59 3.10 -6.86
CA GLN A 501 3.71 4.25 -5.98
C GLN A 501 2.86 3.94 -4.75
N THR A 502 3.51 3.51 -3.71
CA THR A 502 2.88 3.05 -2.50
C THR A 502 3.17 4.05 -1.39
N GLY A 503 2.16 4.43 -0.67
CA GLY A 503 2.33 5.32 0.47
C GLY A 503 1.00 5.73 1.07
N TYR A 504 0.97 5.82 2.38
CA TYR A 504 -0.19 6.31 3.11
C TYR A 504 -0.18 7.82 3.24
N ASP A 505 0.99 8.42 3.08
CA ASP A 505 1.16 9.87 3.08
C ASP A 505 1.04 10.38 1.64
N PRO A 506 -0.10 10.97 1.26
CA PRO A 506 -0.29 11.51 -0.07
C PRO A 506 0.60 12.72 -0.33
N ILE A 507 1.01 13.46 0.72
CA ILE A 507 1.89 14.61 0.60
C ILE A 507 3.30 14.15 0.25
N LYS A 508 3.79 13.11 0.96
CA LYS A 508 5.05 12.44 0.63
C LYS A 508 5.03 11.95 -0.81
N LEU A 509 3.96 11.27 -1.22
CA LEU A 509 3.82 10.71 -2.56
C LEU A 509 3.92 11.79 -3.63
N VAL A 510 3.13 12.87 -3.54
CA VAL A 510 3.13 13.91 -4.58
C VAL A 510 4.45 14.68 -4.63
N ARG A 511 5.12 14.84 -3.50
CA ARG A 511 6.47 15.44 -3.45
C ARG A 511 7.51 14.54 -4.12
N GLU A 512 7.46 13.23 -3.87
CA GLU A 512 8.42 12.29 -4.44
C GLU A 512 8.26 12.11 -5.96
N TRP A 513 7.03 12.08 -6.45
CA TRP A 513 6.77 11.66 -7.82
C TRP A 513 6.46 12.81 -8.79
N TYR A 514 5.99 13.97 -8.29
CA TYR A 514 5.46 15.03 -9.16
C TYR A 514 6.27 16.32 -9.14
N LEU A 515 7.27 16.46 -8.23
CA LEU A 515 8.17 17.59 -8.27
C LEU A 515 9.30 17.39 -9.29
N PRO A 516 9.66 18.43 -10.08
CA PRO A 516 10.67 18.34 -11.13
C PRO A 516 12.03 17.81 -10.64
N ASP A 517 12.49 18.28 -9.47
CA ASP A 517 13.80 17.95 -8.90
C ASP A 517 13.84 16.61 -8.18
N SER A 518 12.71 15.93 -8.06
CA SER A 518 12.68 14.65 -7.36
C SER A 518 13.39 13.53 -8.16
N PRO A 519 14.26 12.75 -7.50
CA PRO A 519 14.88 11.59 -8.12
C PRO A 519 13.87 10.53 -8.60
N ARG A 520 12.68 10.50 -8.01
CA ARG A 520 11.59 9.57 -8.40
C ARG A 520 10.67 10.11 -9.49
N ASN A 521 10.82 11.35 -9.92
CA ASN A 521 10.12 11.88 -11.09
C ASN A 521 10.76 11.34 -12.39
N TRP A 522 10.59 10.04 -12.62
CA TRP A 522 11.22 9.35 -13.75
C TRP A 522 10.65 9.80 -15.09
N GLY A 523 9.35 10.04 -15.16
CA GLY A 523 8.68 10.53 -16.38
C GLY A 523 9.09 11.95 -16.78
N GLY A 524 9.61 12.75 -15.84
CA GLY A 524 9.98 14.15 -16.10
C GLY A 524 8.76 15.07 -16.15
N ILE A 525 7.91 15.01 -15.14
CA ILE A 525 6.83 15.98 -14.98
C ILE A 525 7.46 17.34 -14.68
N GLU A 526 7.30 18.29 -15.60
CA GLU A 526 7.73 19.68 -15.49
C GLU A 526 6.53 20.59 -15.74
N ASP A 527 5.56 20.53 -14.81
CA ASP A 527 4.30 21.26 -14.89
C ASP A 527 4.23 22.29 -13.77
N PRO A 528 4.31 23.61 -14.08
CA PRO A 528 4.26 24.66 -13.05
C PRO A 528 2.99 24.62 -12.19
N ALA A 529 1.84 24.29 -12.77
CA ALA A 529 0.59 24.20 -12.02
C ALA A 529 0.55 22.96 -11.10
N MET A 530 1.14 21.83 -11.50
CA MET A 530 1.33 20.68 -10.60
C MET A 530 2.29 21.06 -9.47
N THR A 531 3.38 21.72 -9.78
CA THR A 531 4.36 22.19 -8.78
C THR A 531 3.75 23.14 -7.76
N ASP A 532 2.91 24.10 -8.20
CA ASP A 532 2.16 24.99 -7.32
C ASP A 532 1.21 24.22 -6.40
N LEU A 533 0.41 23.29 -6.96
CA LEU A 533 -0.51 22.46 -6.18
C LEU A 533 0.23 21.63 -5.13
N VAL A 534 1.36 20.99 -5.49
CA VAL A 534 2.18 20.23 -4.55
C VAL A 534 2.77 21.12 -3.47
N GLY A 535 3.21 22.33 -3.82
CA GLY A 535 3.68 23.34 -2.86
C GLY A 535 2.58 23.74 -1.86
N ARG A 536 1.39 24.04 -2.36
CA ARG A 536 0.25 24.45 -1.54
C ARG A 536 -0.22 23.31 -0.61
N VAL A 537 -0.41 22.11 -1.13
CA VAL A 537 -0.87 20.97 -0.32
C VAL A 537 0.15 20.60 0.75
N THR A 538 1.44 20.79 0.50
CA THR A 538 2.50 20.49 1.47
C THR A 538 2.43 21.39 2.69
N TYR A 539 2.11 22.68 2.50
CA TYR A 539 2.21 23.68 3.56
C TYR A 539 0.87 24.23 4.05
N THR A 540 -0.26 23.66 3.63
CA THR A 540 -1.54 23.98 4.24
C THR A 540 -1.72 23.25 5.57
N LEU A 541 -2.22 23.98 6.58
CA LEU A 541 -2.48 23.44 7.92
C LEU A 541 -3.98 23.11 8.12
N ASP A 542 -4.79 23.31 7.11
CA ASP A 542 -6.21 22.99 7.09
C ASP A 542 -6.43 21.65 6.37
N ALA A 543 -7.00 20.66 7.07
CA ALA A 543 -7.18 19.31 6.55
C ALA A 543 -8.21 19.24 5.41
N ASP A 544 -9.26 20.06 5.44
CA ASP A 544 -10.28 20.12 4.36
C ASP A 544 -9.68 20.75 3.11
N GLU A 545 -8.89 21.80 3.27
CA GLU A 545 -8.15 22.40 2.15
C GLU A 545 -7.10 21.46 1.61
N GLN A 546 -6.42 20.69 2.47
CA GLN A 546 -5.48 19.64 2.06
C GLN A 546 -6.15 18.59 1.17
N GLN A 547 -7.32 18.09 1.59
CA GLN A 547 -8.11 17.14 0.82
C GLN A 547 -8.55 17.73 -0.53
N ARG A 548 -8.99 19.00 -0.53
CA ARG A 548 -9.39 19.69 -1.75
C ARG A 548 -8.25 19.86 -2.74
N LEU A 549 -7.05 20.20 -2.26
CA LEU A 549 -5.83 20.30 -3.08
C LEU A 549 -5.38 18.94 -3.63
N LEU A 550 -5.50 17.87 -2.84
CA LEU A 550 -5.25 16.51 -3.31
C LEU A 550 -6.21 16.12 -4.44
N GLY A 551 -7.47 16.52 -4.34
CA GLY A 551 -8.45 16.37 -5.44
C GLY A 551 -8.01 17.06 -6.72
N GLN A 552 -7.52 18.30 -6.63
CA GLN A 552 -7.02 19.06 -7.78
C GLN A 552 -5.75 18.42 -8.39
N ILE A 553 -4.85 17.90 -7.57
CA ILE A 553 -3.67 17.14 -8.03
C ILE A 553 -4.11 15.88 -8.78
N HIS A 554 -5.08 15.15 -8.22
CA HIS A 554 -5.65 13.97 -8.83
C HIS A 554 -6.23 14.25 -10.22
N GLU A 555 -7.11 15.24 -10.32
CA GLU A 555 -7.74 15.66 -11.57
C GLU A 555 -6.69 16.07 -12.60
N ARG A 556 -5.74 16.94 -12.21
CA ARG A 556 -4.69 17.38 -13.13
C ARG A 556 -3.85 16.23 -13.65
N TYR A 557 -3.50 15.28 -12.80
CA TYR A 557 -2.73 14.11 -13.21
C TYR A 557 -3.47 13.28 -14.28
N LEU A 558 -4.75 13.04 -14.06
CA LEU A 558 -5.59 12.29 -14.99
C LEU A 558 -5.86 13.06 -16.29
N GLU A 559 -6.05 14.38 -16.21
CA GLU A 559 -6.24 15.22 -17.39
C GLU A 559 -4.99 15.30 -18.28
N GLN A 560 -3.82 15.36 -17.66
CA GLN A 560 -2.54 15.46 -18.36
C GLN A 560 -2.01 14.11 -18.84
N CYS A 561 -2.55 12.99 -18.35
CA CYS A 561 -2.12 11.64 -18.70
C CYS A 561 -0.59 11.48 -18.63
N TYR A 562 0.04 11.86 -17.51
CA TYR A 562 1.49 11.83 -17.38
C TYR A 562 2.10 10.43 -17.49
N SER A 563 1.31 9.41 -17.23
CA SER A 563 1.67 8.01 -17.44
C SER A 563 0.48 7.23 -18.01
N LEU A 564 0.74 6.10 -18.64
CA LEU A 564 -0.29 5.20 -19.06
C LEU A 564 -0.64 4.27 -17.89
N GLN A 565 -1.79 4.53 -17.31
CA GLN A 565 -2.33 3.79 -16.18
C GLN A 565 -3.29 2.70 -16.66
N PHE A 566 -3.35 1.57 -15.96
CA PHE A 566 -4.20 0.45 -16.32
C PHE A 566 -5.33 0.26 -15.31
N TYR A 567 -5.12 -0.50 -14.26
CA TYR A 567 -6.10 -0.80 -13.23
C TYR A 567 -5.40 -1.05 -11.89
N VAL A 568 -6.14 -1.03 -10.79
CA VAL A 568 -5.70 -1.51 -9.49
C VAL A 568 -6.29 -2.89 -9.25
N GLN A 569 -5.46 -3.90 -9.11
CA GLN A 569 -5.89 -5.25 -8.77
C GLN A 569 -6.24 -5.34 -7.28
N PHE A 570 -7.34 -6.02 -6.96
CA PHE A 570 -7.67 -6.34 -5.58
C PHE A 570 -6.71 -7.39 -5.03
N THR A 571 -6.40 -7.26 -3.75
CA THR A 571 -5.52 -8.19 -3.08
C THR A 571 -6.34 -9.32 -2.46
N VAL A 572 -5.89 -10.55 -2.65
CA VAL A 572 -6.48 -11.74 -2.05
C VAL A 572 -5.48 -12.34 -1.08
N HIS A 573 -5.85 -12.36 0.19
CA HIS A 573 -5.10 -13.04 1.23
C HIS A 573 -5.81 -14.33 1.64
N VAL A 574 -5.05 -15.39 1.79
CA VAL A 574 -5.52 -16.68 2.25
C VAL A 574 -4.68 -17.13 3.43
N ARG A 575 -5.33 -17.55 4.51
CA ARG A 575 -4.65 -18.00 5.72
C ARG A 575 -5.25 -19.27 6.29
N GLN A 576 -4.45 -19.96 7.07
CA GLN A 576 -4.87 -21.12 7.82
C GLN A 576 -5.83 -20.74 8.97
N PRO A 577 -6.77 -21.62 9.35
CA PRO A 577 -7.73 -21.34 10.41
C PRO A 577 -7.09 -21.19 11.79
N TRP A 578 -5.93 -21.77 12.03
CA TRP A 578 -5.15 -21.63 13.26
C TRP A 578 -4.31 -20.37 13.37
N MET A 579 -4.26 -19.56 12.32
CA MET A 579 -3.58 -18.26 12.32
C MET A 579 -4.56 -17.15 12.66
N HIS A 580 -4.34 -16.46 13.74
CA HIS A 580 -5.25 -15.44 14.27
C HIS A 580 -4.63 -14.05 14.28
N ASN A 581 -5.51 -13.07 14.45
CA ASN A 581 -5.18 -11.67 14.66
C ASN A 581 -4.36 -11.04 13.52
N VAL A 582 -4.62 -11.49 12.31
CA VAL A 582 -4.00 -10.95 11.10
C VAL A 582 -4.94 -9.90 10.50
N ALA A 583 -4.71 -8.67 10.85
CA ALA A 583 -5.47 -7.55 10.29
C ALA A 583 -4.65 -6.83 9.23
N SER A 584 -4.53 -7.45 8.09
CA SER A 584 -3.81 -6.81 6.99
C SER A 584 -4.70 -5.95 6.10
N ALA A 585 -5.98 -6.07 6.29
CA ALA A 585 -6.92 -5.80 5.22
C ALA A 585 -7.27 -4.35 4.99
N VAL A 586 -7.21 -3.51 6.02
CA VAL A 586 -7.66 -2.12 5.88
C VAL A 586 -6.79 -1.34 4.91
N GLN A 587 -5.55 -1.77 4.73
CA GLN A 587 -4.55 -0.92 4.10
C GLN A 587 -3.90 -1.51 2.85
N GLY A 588 -4.34 -2.68 2.39
CA GLY A 588 -3.78 -3.27 1.18
C GLY A 588 -2.30 -3.62 1.25
N TYR A 589 -1.70 -3.51 2.43
CA TYR A 589 -0.27 -3.58 2.62
C TYR A 589 0.12 -4.54 3.72
N PHE A 590 -0.10 -5.82 3.48
CA PHE A 590 0.61 -6.84 4.23
C PHE A 590 2.13 -6.61 4.15
N ASN A 591 2.56 -5.99 3.09
CA ASN A 591 3.96 -5.96 2.70
C ASN A 591 4.75 -4.77 3.23
N ALA A 592 4.17 -3.60 3.44
CA ALA A 592 4.95 -2.42 3.77
C ALA A 592 5.20 -2.22 5.27
N TYR A 593 4.38 -2.86 6.11
CA TYR A 593 4.40 -2.63 7.55
C TYR A 593 4.27 -3.96 8.32
N GLY A 594 5.05 -4.94 7.92
CA GLY A 594 5.07 -6.30 8.47
C GLY A 594 5.23 -6.38 10.00
N PHE A 595 5.68 -5.28 10.61
CA PHE A 595 5.86 -5.17 12.04
C PHE A 595 4.61 -5.56 12.84
N HIS A 596 3.49 -4.88 12.62
CA HIS A 596 2.31 -5.08 13.46
C HIS A 596 1.64 -6.42 13.25
N GLN A 597 1.65 -6.94 12.04
CA GLN A 597 0.99 -8.19 11.74
C GLN A 597 1.67 -9.36 12.41
N THR A 598 3.00 -9.39 12.32
CA THR A 598 3.78 -10.44 12.98
C THR A 598 3.85 -10.24 14.48
N THR A 599 3.76 -9.01 14.96
CA THR A 599 3.82 -8.69 16.39
C THR A 599 2.56 -9.10 17.12
N LEU A 600 1.38 -8.88 16.50
CA LEU A 600 0.07 -9.11 17.10
C LEU A 600 -0.58 -10.43 16.64
N ALA A 601 -0.02 -11.12 15.65
CA ALA A 601 -0.49 -12.42 15.22
C ALA A 601 -0.12 -13.52 16.23
N TRP A 602 -0.97 -14.55 16.31
CA TRP A 602 -0.62 -15.77 17.02
C TRP A 602 -1.09 -17.00 16.26
N ILE A 603 -0.47 -18.12 16.58
CA ILE A 603 -0.80 -19.45 16.06
C ILE A 603 -1.36 -20.26 17.21
N ASP A 604 -2.55 -20.81 17.07
CA ASP A 604 -3.17 -21.65 18.10
C ASP A 604 -2.58 -23.08 18.12
N ASP A 605 -3.09 -23.92 19.00
CA ASP A 605 -2.64 -25.30 19.21
C ASP A 605 -3.08 -26.31 18.12
N LYS A 606 -3.92 -25.88 17.17
CA LYS A 606 -4.37 -26.69 16.02
C LYS A 606 -3.38 -26.69 14.86
N ALA A 607 -2.37 -25.84 14.92
CA ALA A 607 -1.31 -25.80 13.90
C ALA A 607 -0.53 -27.13 13.85
N PRO A 608 0.13 -27.43 12.73
CA PRO A 608 0.97 -28.62 12.61
C PRO A 608 2.00 -28.74 13.74
N ALA A 609 2.38 -29.99 14.06
CA ALA A 609 3.27 -30.32 15.18
C ALA A 609 4.54 -29.44 15.19
N GLY A 610 4.86 -28.90 16.34
CA GLY A 610 6.03 -28.03 16.58
C GLY A 610 5.84 -26.55 16.23
N ARG A 611 4.69 -26.16 15.66
CA ARG A 611 4.37 -24.75 15.30
C ARG A 611 3.31 -24.12 16.20
N GLY A 612 2.43 -24.92 16.79
CA GLY A 612 1.36 -24.43 17.64
C GLY A 612 1.86 -23.66 18.87
N GLY A 613 1.14 -22.60 19.22
CA GLY A 613 1.32 -21.88 20.46
C GLY A 613 0.63 -22.55 21.63
N ARG A 614 0.76 -21.95 22.83
CA ARG A 614 0.10 -22.38 24.05
C ARG A 614 -0.62 -21.21 24.70
N LEU A 615 -1.69 -21.49 25.39
CA LEU A 615 -2.32 -20.48 26.25
C LEU A 615 -1.35 -20.10 27.39
N LYS A 616 -1.34 -18.83 27.75
CA LYS A 616 -0.59 -18.37 28.92
C LYS A 616 -1.29 -18.94 30.15
N ALA A 617 -0.52 -19.63 30.99
CA ALA A 617 -1.02 -20.20 32.25
C ALA A 617 -1.45 -19.11 33.23
#